data_01cb07737608c2840a662183fa610d59
#
_entry.id   01cb07737608c2840a662183fa610d59
#
_cell.length_a   1.000
_cell.length_b   1.000
_cell.length_c   1.000
_cell.angle_alpha   90.00
_cell.angle_beta   90.00
_cell.angle_gamma   90.00
#
_symmetry.space_group_name_H-M   'P 1'
#
loop_
_entity.id
_entity.type
_entity.pdbx_description
1 polymer ?
#
loop_
_entity_poly.entity_id
_entity_poly.type
_entity_poly.pdbx_seq_one_letter_code
_entity_poly.pdbx_strand_id
1 'polypeptide(L)'
;MNKQYPKINYIGNKEKIASWICDQLPSDVDTVADVFSGGCSFAYEAKKRGYRVITNDILAINYQIALALIENNHETLNDDDVAMIFSGSPHAGFMSQRYAEKFYFHDECQQLDLYRKNIGKLDNQYKRALAFTLMRRAMIRKMPYTEDMRPGDTANPYGASKAMVERMLTDIQKADPRWSVILLRYFNPIGAHESGLIGEQPNGIPNNLLPYICQVASGRLPQLSVFGGDYPTPDGTGMRDYIHVMDLAEGH
;
A
#
# COMPACT_ATOMS: atom_id res chain seq x y z
N MET A 1 22.14 4.20 -16.16
CA MET A 1 21.09 4.87 -15.37
C MET A 1 20.76 3.98 -14.18
N ASN A 2 20.86 4.51 -12.96
CA ASN A 2 20.54 3.76 -11.75
C ASN A 2 19.01 3.65 -11.65
N LYS A 3 18.42 2.58 -12.21
CA LYS A 3 16.97 2.37 -12.21
C LYS A 3 16.55 1.97 -10.79
N GLN A 4 16.08 2.94 -10.03
CA GLN A 4 15.51 2.70 -8.70
C GLN A 4 14.13 2.06 -8.85
N TYR A 5 13.79 1.11 -7.95
CA TYR A 5 12.45 0.52 -7.89
C TYR A 5 11.39 1.62 -7.68
N PRO A 6 10.37 1.70 -8.54
CA PRO A 6 9.31 2.68 -8.37
C PRO A 6 8.49 2.33 -7.12
N LYS A 7 8.41 3.24 -6.15
CA LYS A 7 7.66 3.02 -4.89
C LYS A 7 6.18 2.71 -5.18
N ILE A 8 5.80 1.45 -5.07
CA ILE A 8 4.44 0.97 -5.40
C ILE A 8 3.49 1.02 -4.19
N ASN A 9 3.97 1.30 -2.99
CA ASN A 9 3.19 1.29 -1.75
C ASN A 9 2.38 -0.03 -1.58
N TYR A 10 3.06 -1.15 -1.67
CA TYR A 10 2.46 -2.47 -1.49
C TYR A 10 2.74 -2.98 -0.08
N ILE A 11 1.69 -3.45 0.61
CA ILE A 11 1.80 -4.00 1.97
C ILE A 11 2.60 -5.30 1.92
N GLY A 12 3.60 -5.43 2.79
CA GLY A 12 4.51 -6.57 2.75
C GLY A 12 5.58 -6.48 1.65
N ASN A 13 5.75 -5.29 1.05
CA ASN A 13 6.79 -5.02 0.07
C ASN A 13 8.18 -5.40 0.60
N LYS A 14 8.93 -6.17 -0.18
CA LYS A 14 10.29 -6.63 0.14
C LYS A 14 11.39 -5.69 -0.37
N GLU A 15 11.06 -4.44 -0.73
CA GLU A 15 12.00 -3.47 -1.31
C GLU A 15 13.30 -3.34 -0.49
N LYS A 16 13.16 -3.28 0.85
CA LYS A 16 14.31 -3.10 1.76
C LYS A 16 15.27 -4.30 1.81
N ILE A 17 14.77 -5.49 1.51
CA ILE A 17 15.52 -6.75 1.59
C ILE A 17 15.70 -7.42 0.23
N ALA A 18 15.16 -6.85 -0.84
CA ALA A 18 15.21 -7.45 -2.18
C ALA A 18 16.65 -7.69 -2.66
N SER A 19 17.55 -6.73 -2.40
CA SER A 19 18.97 -6.90 -2.72
C SER A 19 19.58 -8.07 -1.95
N TRP A 20 19.37 -8.12 -0.65
CA TRP A 20 19.86 -9.21 0.19
C TRP A 20 19.33 -10.58 -0.25
N ILE A 21 18.03 -10.67 -0.61
CA ILE A 21 17.46 -11.93 -1.14
C ILE A 21 18.19 -12.36 -2.41
N CYS A 22 18.43 -11.43 -3.33
CA CYS A 22 19.19 -11.73 -4.55
C CYS A 22 20.63 -12.15 -4.28
N ASP A 23 21.25 -11.64 -3.20
CA ASP A 23 22.63 -12.04 -2.80
C ASP A 23 22.69 -13.48 -2.29
N GLN A 24 21.55 -14.08 -1.88
CA GLN A 24 21.47 -15.47 -1.44
C GLN A 24 21.22 -16.46 -2.59
N LEU A 25 20.97 -15.97 -3.81
CA LEU A 25 20.75 -16.86 -4.94
C LEU A 25 22.04 -17.59 -5.31
N PRO A 26 21.97 -18.90 -5.63
CA PRO A 26 23.14 -19.65 -6.11
C PRO A 26 23.73 -19.02 -7.40
N SER A 27 25.04 -19.11 -7.55
CA SER A 27 25.76 -18.48 -8.66
C SER A 27 25.48 -19.10 -10.04
N ASP A 28 24.93 -20.31 -10.06
CA ASP A 28 24.59 -21.07 -11.27
C ASP A 28 23.13 -20.86 -11.70
N VAL A 29 22.36 -20.03 -10.98
CA VAL A 29 20.97 -19.70 -11.33
C VAL A 29 20.95 -18.51 -12.28
N ASP A 30 20.26 -18.67 -13.41
CA ASP A 30 19.98 -17.62 -14.40
C ASP A 30 18.50 -17.20 -14.44
N THR A 31 17.62 -18.02 -13.89
CA THR A 31 16.17 -17.83 -13.92
C THR A 31 15.58 -17.95 -12.52
N VAL A 32 14.74 -16.98 -12.14
CA VAL A 32 14.06 -16.97 -10.84
C VAL A 32 12.55 -16.84 -11.02
N ALA A 33 11.78 -17.51 -10.16
CA ALA A 33 10.32 -17.41 -10.13
C ALA A 33 9.86 -16.76 -8.82
N ASP A 34 9.15 -15.63 -8.94
CA ASP A 34 8.47 -14.94 -7.84
C ASP A 34 6.97 -15.28 -7.90
N VAL A 35 6.59 -16.38 -7.24
CA VAL A 35 5.25 -16.97 -7.37
C VAL A 35 4.18 -16.24 -6.55
N PHE A 36 4.56 -15.30 -5.66
CA PHE A 36 3.69 -14.41 -4.90
C PHE A 36 4.23 -12.98 -5.00
N SER A 37 4.33 -12.48 -6.23
CA SER A 37 5.14 -11.31 -6.57
C SER A 37 4.66 -9.99 -5.95
N GLY A 38 3.39 -9.89 -5.56
CA GLY A 38 2.84 -8.70 -4.92
C GLY A 38 3.17 -7.42 -5.69
N GLY A 39 3.93 -6.52 -5.07
CA GLY A 39 4.45 -5.30 -5.70
C GLY A 39 5.67 -5.53 -6.59
N CYS A 40 6.13 -6.75 -6.81
CA CYS A 40 7.25 -7.13 -7.65
C CYS A 40 8.63 -6.57 -7.21
N SER A 41 8.83 -6.26 -5.94
CA SER A 41 10.09 -5.65 -5.50
C SER A 41 11.30 -6.58 -5.63
N PHE A 42 11.14 -7.86 -5.26
CA PHE A 42 12.19 -8.87 -5.47
C PHE A 42 12.38 -9.14 -6.96
N ALA A 43 11.29 -9.38 -7.70
CA ALA A 43 11.31 -9.60 -9.13
C ALA A 43 12.01 -8.46 -9.90
N TYR A 44 11.77 -7.21 -9.49
CA TYR A 44 12.40 -6.05 -10.10
C TYR A 44 13.90 -5.97 -9.81
N GLU A 45 14.33 -6.26 -8.60
CA GLU A 45 15.76 -6.31 -8.24
C GLU A 45 16.47 -7.44 -8.99
N ALA A 46 15.86 -8.62 -9.08
CA ALA A 46 16.39 -9.74 -9.85
C ALA A 46 16.53 -9.39 -11.34
N LYS A 47 15.49 -8.75 -11.94
CA LYS A 47 15.57 -8.24 -13.32
C LYS A 47 16.72 -7.26 -13.52
N LYS A 48 16.93 -6.32 -12.57
CA LYS A 48 18.05 -5.37 -12.63
C LYS A 48 19.42 -6.05 -12.65
N ARG A 49 19.54 -7.19 -11.97
CA ARG A 49 20.77 -8.01 -11.91
C ARG A 49 20.95 -8.92 -13.12
N GLY A 50 19.99 -8.92 -14.05
CA GLY A 50 20.09 -9.66 -15.29
C GLY A 50 19.48 -11.05 -15.25
N TYR A 51 18.82 -11.45 -14.15
CA TYR A 51 18.10 -12.71 -14.11
C TYR A 51 16.91 -12.70 -15.07
N ARG A 52 16.62 -13.85 -15.67
CA ARG A 52 15.32 -14.10 -16.27
C ARG A 52 14.30 -14.27 -15.15
N VAL A 53 13.23 -13.49 -15.17
CA VAL A 53 12.26 -13.44 -14.07
C VAL A 53 10.90 -13.92 -14.55
N ILE A 54 10.32 -14.86 -13.80
CA ILE A 54 8.94 -15.32 -13.95
C ILE A 54 8.18 -14.83 -12.73
N THR A 55 7.05 -14.17 -12.94
CA THR A 55 6.19 -13.67 -11.85
C THR A 55 4.82 -14.32 -11.91
N ASN A 56 4.24 -14.57 -10.76
CA ASN A 56 2.86 -14.99 -10.61
C ASN A 56 2.22 -14.29 -9.41
N ASP A 57 0.95 -13.94 -9.53
CA ASP A 57 0.14 -13.45 -8.43
C ASP A 57 -1.36 -13.67 -8.74
N ILE A 58 -2.16 -13.88 -7.72
CA ILE A 58 -3.61 -14.09 -7.85
C ILE A 58 -4.38 -12.78 -8.13
N LEU A 59 -3.82 -11.64 -7.72
CA LEU A 59 -4.50 -10.36 -7.87
C LEU A 59 -4.25 -9.76 -9.25
N ALA A 60 -5.31 -9.47 -9.98
CA ALA A 60 -5.25 -8.85 -11.30
C ALA A 60 -4.42 -7.54 -11.32
N ILE A 61 -4.46 -6.76 -10.23
CA ILE A 61 -3.66 -5.54 -10.14
C ILE A 61 -2.16 -5.84 -10.00
N ASN A 62 -1.77 -6.92 -9.33
CA ASN A 62 -0.36 -7.32 -9.22
C ASN A 62 0.16 -7.85 -10.56
N TYR A 63 -0.70 -8.53 -11.33
CA TYR A 63 -0.41 -8.86 -12.71
C TYR A 63 -0.14 -7.61 -13.57
N GLN A 64 -0.92 -6.54 -13.41
CA GLN A 64 -0.65 -5.27 -14.09
C GLN A 64 0.70 -4.67 -13.66
N ILE A 65 1.04 -4.73 -12.38
CA ILE A 65 2.35 -4.29 -11.88
C ILE A 65 3.48 -5.12 -12.53
N ALA A 66 3.31 -6.43 -12.62
CA ALA A 66 4.28 -7.32 -13.25
C ALA A 66 4.47 -7.02 -14.76
N LEU A 67 3.38 -6.82 -15.49
CA LEU A 67 3.44 -6.36 -16.89
C LEU A 67 4.18 -5.03 -17.02
N ALA A 68 3.87 -4.06 -16.15
CA ALA A 68 4.46 -2.73 -16.21
C ALA A 68 5.95 -2.72 -15.87
N LEU A 69 6.41 -3.51 -14.89
CA LEU A 69 7.75 -3.41 -14.34
C LEU A 69 8.68 -4.56 -14.73
N ILE A 70 8.14 -5.76 -14.90
CA ILE A 70 8.96 -6.96 -15.12
C ILE A 70 9.01 -7.31 -16.59
N GLU A 71 7.86 -7.47 -17.24
CA GLU A 71 7.81 -7.83 -18.65
C GLU A 71 8.14 -6.66 -19.57
N ASN A 72 7.65 -5.47 -19.24
CA ASN A 72 7.96 -4.24 -19.98
C ASN A 72 9.44 -3.87 -19.89
N ASN A 73 10.07 -3.63 -21.05
CA ASN A 73 11.46 -3.21 -21.13
C ASN A 73 11.65 -1.79 -21.73
N HIS A 74 10.70 -1.33 -22.55
CA HIS A 74 10.91 -0.13 -23.38
C HIS A 74 9.73 0.83 -23.40
N GLU A 75 8.52 0.34 -23.18
CA GLU A 75 7.32 1.15 -23.30
C GLU A 75 7.20 2.16 -22.16
N THR A 76 6.82 3.38 -22.52
CA THR A 76 6.52 4.47 -21.58
C THR A 76 5.23 5.17 -22.02
N LEU A 77 4.60 5.88 -21.11
CA LEU A 77 3.51 6.80 -21.45
C LEU A 77 4.13 8.10 -21.96
N ASN A 78 3.67 8.55 -23.13
CA ASN A 78 3.99 9.87 -23.66
C ASN A 78 2.91 10.90 -23.32
N ASP A 79 3.11 12.16 -23.69
CA ASP A 79 2.18 13.24 -23.37
C ASP A 79 0.80 13.05 -24.01
N ASP A 80 0.72 12.47 -25.21
CA ASP A 80 -0.54 12.18 -25.88
C ASP A 80 -1.31 11.06 -25.15
N ASP A 81 -0.62 10.01 -24.68
CA ASP A 81 -1.22 8.96 -23.87
C ASP A 81 -1.81 9.55 -22.58
N VAL A 82 -1.06 10.44 -21.93
CA VAL A 82 -1.49 11.11 -20.70
C VAL A 82 -2.69 12.02 -20.99
N ALA A 83 -2.61 12.87 -22.02
CA ALA A 83 -3.70 13.74 -22.42
C ALA A 83 -4.98 12.95 -22.74
N MET A 84 -4.84 11.82 -23.44
CA MET A 84 -5.97 10.94 -23.75
C MET A 84 -6.60 10.34 -22.49
N ILE A 85 -5.80 9.90 -21.52
CA ILE A 85 -6.31 9.33 -20.25
C ILE A 85 -7.18 10.35 -19.51
N PHE A 86 -6.79 11.62 -19.48
CA PHE A 86 -7.51 12.69 -18.78
C PHE A 86 -8.62 13.36 -19.61
N SER A 87 -8.76 13.00 -20.90
CA SER A 87 -9.73 13.65 -21.81
C SER A 87 -11.16 13.17 -21.59
N GLY A 88 -12.12 14.06 -21.88
CA GLY A 88 -13.54 13.76 -21.84
C GLY A 88 -14.25 14.15 -20.55
N SER A 89 -15.52 13.78 -20.43
CA SER A 89 -16.33 14.12 -19.26
C SER A 89 -16.44 12.94 -18.31
N PRO A 90 -16.34 13.19 -16.99
CA PRO A 90 -16.58 12.18 -15.96
C PRO A 90 -17.96 11.53 -16.13
N HIS A 91 -18.05 10.25 -15.81
CA HIS A 91 -19.30 9.50 -15.92
C HIS A 91 -19.38 8.44 -14.83
N ALA A 92 -20.61 8.08 -14.43
CA ALA A 92 -20.82 7.01 -13.49
C ALA A 92 -20.51 5.64 -14.13
N GLY A 93 -19.73 4.82 -13.40
CA GLY A 93 -19.35 3.48 -13.79
C GLY A 93 -19.11 2.58 -12.60
N PHE A 94 -18.16 1.67 -12.69
CA PHE A 94 -17.86 0.69 -11.65
C PHE A 94 -17.43 1.33 -10.31
N MET A 95 -16.54 2.34 -10.37
CA MET A 95 -16.07 3.03 -9.17
C MET A 95 -17.21 3.78 -8.49
N SER A 96 -17.99 4.53 -9.27
CA SER A 96 -19.12 5.31 -8.78
C SER A 96 -20.19 4.41 -8.14
N GLN A 97 -20.46 3.24 -8.71
CA GLN A 97 -21.48 2.31 -8.20
C GLN A 97 -21.04 1.58 -6.92
N ARG A 98 -19.74 1.31 -6.76
CA ARG A 98 -19.25 0.44 -5.70
C ARG A 98 -18.61 1.18 -4.55
N TYR A 99 -17.94 2.32 -4.82
CA TYR A 99 -17.01 2.95 -3.91
C TYR A 99 -17.31 4.43 -3.59
N ALA A 100 -18.28 5.05 -4.31
CA ALA A 100 -18.72 6.40 -3.99
C ALA A 100 -19.32 6.46 -2.58
N GLU A 101 -19.00 7.53 -1.84
CA GLU A 101 -19.43 7.79 -0.46
C GLU A 101 -19.03 6.70 0.55
N LYS A 102 -18.14 5.79 0.12
CA LYS A 102 -17.56 4.75 0.99
C LYS A 102 -16.05 4.94 1.12
N PHE A 103 -15.38 5.27 0.03
CA PHE A 103 -13.93 5.40 -0.06
C PHE A 103 -13.50 6.68 -0.74
N TYR A 104 -14.33 7.22 -1.63
CA TYR A 104 -14.07 8.40 -2.43
C TYR A 104 -15.36 9.20 -2.59
N PHE A 105 -15.25 10.49 -2.83
CA PHE A 105 -16.39 11.32 -3.21
C PHE A 105 -16.97 10.87 -4.56
N HIS A 106 -18.24 11.19 -4.79
CA HIS A 106 -18.94 10.73 -5.99
C HIS A 106 -18.30 11.23 -7.29
N ASP A 107 -17.90 12.48 -7.33
CA ASP A 107 -17.21 13.10 -8.47
C ASP A 107 -15.83 12.49 -8.73
N GLU A 108 -15.09 12.15 -7.68
CA GLU A 108 -13.81 11.43 -7.79
C GLU A 108 -13.98 10.04 -8.39
N CYS A 109 -15.01 9.31 -7.98
CA CYS A 109 -15.35 8.02 -8.55
C CYS A 109 -15.70 8.12 -10.03
N GLN A 110 -16.44 9.15 -10.43
CA GLN A 110 -16.74 9.40 -11.84
C GLN A 110 -15.49 9.72 -12.65
N GLN A 111 -14.54 10.44 -12.08
CA GLN A 111 -13.23 10.70 -12.71
C GLN A 111 -12.42 9.40 -12.84
N LEU A 112 -12.37 8.57 -11.82
CA LEU A 112 -11.69 7.27 -11.87
C LEU A 112 -12.32 6.35 -12.92
N ASP A 113 -13.64 6.35 -13.06
CA ASP A 113 -14.35 5.61 -14.11
C ASP A 113 -13.97 6.10 -15.51
N LEU A 114 -13.85 7.43 -15.71
CA LEU A 114 -13.36 8.01 -16.95
C LEU A 114 -11.92 7.56 -17.26
N TYR A 115 -11.01 7.68 -16.30
CA TYR A 115 -9.61 7.28 -16.50
C TYR A 115 -9.48 5.78 -16.81
N ARG A 116 -10.20 4.93 -16.08
CA ARG A 116 -10.24 3.50 -16.35
C ARG A 116 -10.69 3.17 -17.76
N LYS A 117 -11.77 3.84 -18.23
CA LYS A 117 -12.27 3.69 -19.60
C LYS A 117 -11.23 4.12 -20.65
N ASN A 118 -10.58 5.26 -20.41
CA ASN A 118 -9.60 5.81 -21.35
C ASN A 118 -8.30 4.99 -21.36
N ILE A 119 -7.84 4.50 -20.20
CA ILE A 119 -6.70 3.56 -20.13
C ILE A 119 -6.97 2.32 -20.99
N GLY A 120 -8.21 1.82 -21.01
CA GLY A 120 -8.59 0.69 -21.85
C GLY A 120 -8.47 0.94 -23.38
N LYS A 121 -8.42 2.21 -23.81
CA LYS A 121 -8.25 2.59 -25.23
C LYS A 121 -6.80 2.65 -25.69
N LEU A 122 -5.83 2.65 -24.76
CA LEU A 122 -4.42 2.58 -25.13
C LEU A 122 -4.16 1.31 -25.92
N ASP A 123 -3.46 1.42 -27.03
CA ASP A 123 -3.20 0.34 -27.99
C ASP A 123 -2.24 -0.74 -27.44
N ASN A 124 -1.34 -0.35 -26.54
CA ASN A 124 -0.27 -1.17 -26.02
C ASN A 124 -0.58 -1.69 -24.60
N GLN A 125 -0.42 -3.02 -24.38
CA GLN A 125 -0.69 -3.62 -23.07
C GLN A 125 0.21 -3.09 -21.95
N TYR A 126 1.47 -2.76 -22.24
CA TYR A 126 2.41 -2.24 -21.25
C TYR A 126 2.08 -0.79 -20.87
N LYS A 127 1.62 0.03 -21.83
CA LYS A 127 1.09 1.37 -21.55
C LYS A 127 -0.14 1.30 -20.65
N ARG A 128 -1.08 0.38 -20.93
CA ARG A 128 -2.23 0.14 -20.04
C ARG A 128 -1.79 -0.27 -18.64
N ALA A 129 -0.86 -1.19 -18.56
CA ALA A 129 -0.35 -1.68 -17.27
C ALA A 129 0.36 -0.57 -16.46
N LEU A 130 1.17 0.27 -17.11
CA LEU A 130 1.79 1.45 -16.51
C LEU A 130 0.73 2.42 -15.98
N ALA A 131 -0.27 2.76 -16.79
CA ALA A 131 -1.33 3.69 -16.42
C ALA A 131 -2.16 3.16 -15.23
N PHE A 132 -2.55 1.87 -15.23
CA PHE A 132 -3.24 1.24 -14.10
C PHE A 132 -2.39 1.22 -12.82
N THR A 133 -1.09 0.94 -12.95
CA THR A 133 -0.17 0.95 -11.80
C THR A 133 -0.05 2.35 -11.19
N LEU A 134 0.03 3.39 -12.03
CA LEU A 134 0.08 4.79 -11.58
C LEU A 134 -1.26 5.24 -10.97
N MET A 135 -2.38 4.90 -11.59
CA MET A 135 -3.72 5.18 -11.07
C MET A 135 -3.91 4.56 -9.68
N ARG A 136 -3.58 3.28 -9.52
CA ARG A 136 -3.61 2.60 -8.21
C ARG A 136 -2.76 3.33 -7.17
N ARG A 137 -1.55 3.74 -7.53
CA ARG A 137 -0.67 4.46 -6.61
C ARG A 137 -1.26 5.81 -6.18
N ALA A 138 -1.88 6.54 -7.11
CA ALA A 138 -2.58 7.79 -6.82
C ALA A 138 -3.78 7.56 -5.87
N MET A 139 -4.59 6.54 -6.16
CA MET A 139 -5.73 6.14 -5.34
C MET A 139 -5.33 5.84 -3.89
N ILE A 140 -4.29 5.03 -3.69
CA ILE A 140 -3.81 4.66 -2.34
C ILE A 140 -3.30 5.88 -1.56
N ARG A 141 -2.70 6.85 -2.23
CA ARG A 141 -2.20 8.07 -1.57
C ARG A 141 -3.30 9.00 -1.09
N LYS A 142 -4.45 8.98 -1.76
CA LYS A 142 -5.54 9.91 -1.48
C LYS A 142 -6.60 9.34 -0.54
N MET A 143 -6.51 8.07 -0.16
CA MET A 143 -7.54 7.44 0.65
C MET A 143 -7.65 8.13 2.01
N PRO A 144 -8.83 8.68 2.36
CA PRO A 144 -9.05 9.18 3.70
C PRO A 144 -8.96 8.00 4.67
N TYR A 145 -8.11 8.16 5.65
CA TYR A 145 -8.11 7.28 6.81
C TYR A 145 -9.23 7.75 7.73
N THR A 146 -10.31 7.02 7.81
CA THR A 146 -11.38 7.28 8.79
C THR A 146 -11.39 6.16 9.81
N GLU A 147 -11.25 6.52 11.09
CA GLU A 147 -11.26 5.56 12.22
C GLU A 147 -12.66 5.13 12.66
N ASP A 148 -13.71 5.76 12.17
CA ASP A 148 -15.12 5.48 12.51
C ASP A 148 -15.64 4.16 11.92
N MET A 149 -14.78 3.15 11.84
CA MET A 149 -15.16 1.90 11.20
C MET A 149 -15.58 0.87 12.23
N ARG A 150 -16.82 0.38 12.06
CA ARG A 150 -17.27 -0.82 12.76
C ARG A 150 -16.36 -2.00 12.43
N PRO A 151 -16.12 -2.92 13.39
CA PRO A 151 -15.40 -4.15 13.10
C PRO A 151 -15.99 -4.86 11.87
N GLY A 152 -15.20 -5.00 10.80
CA GLY A 152 -15.62 -5.59 9.54
C GLY A 152 -15.84 -4.62 8.39
N ASP A 153 -16.10 -3.32 8.67
CA ASP A 153 -16.13 -2.29 7.63
C ASP A 153 -14.72 -1.73 7.39
N THR A 154 -14.30 -1.67 6.15
CA THR A 154 -12.96 -1.19 5.79
C THR A 154 -13.03 -0.13 4.71
N ALA A 155 -12.49 1.07 4.98
CA ALA A 155 -12.49 2.19 4.02
C ALA A 155 -11.28 2.20 3.08
N ASN A 156 -10.36 1.25 3.21
CA ASN A 156 -9.12 1.26 2.43
C ASN A 156 -8.58 -0.16 2.16
N PRO A 157 -7.75 -0.36 1.11
CA PRO A 157 -7.18 -1.67 0.80
C PRO A 157 -6.34 -2.28 1.93
N TYR A 158 -5.72 -1.46 2.77
CA TYR A 158 -4.98 -1.95 3.94
C TYR A 158 -5.95 -2.59 4.95
N GLY A 159 -6.99 -1.86 5.35
CA GLY A 159 -8.04 -2.39 6.21
C GLY A 159 -8.72 -3.61 5.58
N ALA A 160 -9.05 -3.55 4.27
CA ALA A 160 -9.64 -4.66 3.54
C ALA A 160 -8.76 -5.91 3.56
N SER A 161 -7.43 -5.78 3.38
CA SER A 161 -6.50 -6.91 3.45
C SER A 161 -6.49 -7.55 4.85
N LYS A 162 -6.56 -6.75 5.91
CA LYS A 162 -6.66 -7.25 7.29
C LYS A 162 -7.97 -8.00 7.52
N ALA A 163 -9.10 -7.43 7.10
CA ALA A 163 -10.41 -8.09 7.20
C ALA A 163 -10.48 -9.41 6.41
N MET A 164 -9.84 -9.47 5.24
CA MET A 164 -9.73 -10.71 4.46
C MET A 164 -8.92 -11.77 5.21
N VAL A 165 -7.79 -11.41 5.81
CA VAL A 165 -6.98 -12.33 6.62
C VAL A 165 -7.76 -12.83 7.83
N GLU A 166 -8.46 -11.96 8.55
CA GLU A 166 -9.32 -12.34 9.67
C GLU A 166 -10.40 -13.34 9.24
N ARG A 167 -11.02 -13.10 8.09
CA ARG A 167 -12.04 -14.02 7.53
C ARG A 167 -11.41 -15.37 7.17
N MET A 168 -10.27 -15.38 6.50
CA MET A 168 -9.56 -16.61 6.15
C MET A 168 -9.20 -17.43 7.40
N LEU A 169 -8.64 -16.80 8.43
CA LEU A 169 -8.28 -17.46 9.68
C LEU A 169 -9.51 -18.02 10.40
N THR A 170 -10.62 -17.28 10.39
CA THR A 170 -11.89 -17.74 10.95
C THR A 170 -12.42 -18.95 10.20
N ASP A 171 -12.34 -18.95 8.87
CA ASP A 171 -12.83 -20.07 8.05
C ASP A 171 -11.91 -21.30 8.18
N ILE A 172 -10.60 -21.13 8.32
CA ILE A 172 -9.65 -22.20 8.62
C ILE A 172 -9.98 -22.86 9.97
N GLN A 173 -10.20 -22.05 11.02
CA GLN A 173 -10.54 -22.55 12.35
C GLN A 173 -11.86 -23.31 12.35
N LYS A 174 -12.86 -22.84 11.58
CA LYS A 174 -14.13 -23.58 11.42
C LYS A 174 -13.97 -24.90 10.67
N ALA A 175 -13.10 -24.94 9.67
CA ALA A 175 -12.84 -26.13 8.87
C ALA A 175 -12.02 -27.18 9.65
N ASP A 176 -11.13 -26.74 10.53
CA ASP A 176 -10.31 -27.61 11.36
C ASP A 176 -10.22 -27.09 12.81
N PRO A 177 -11.02 -27.63 13.73
CA PRO A 177 -11.06 -27.17 15.13
C PRO A 177 -9.77 -27.36 15.93
N ARG A 178 -8.74 -28.02 15.37
CA ARG A 178 -7.40 -28.10 15.98
C ARG A 178 -6.68 -26.75 16.00
N TRP A 179 -7.09 -25.82 15.12
CA TRP A 179 -6.59 -24.46 15.14
C TRP A 179 -7.23 -23.66 16.26
N SER A 180 -6.39 -22.98 17.06
CA SER A 180 -6.82 -21.95 18.00
C SER A 180 -6.37 -20.59 17.46
N VAL A 181 -7.32 -19.75 17.11
CA VAL A 181 -7.06 -18.46 16.45
C VAL A 181 -7.55 -17.32 17.33
N ILE A 182 -6.65 -16.40 17.66
CA ILE A 182 -6.96 -15.14 18.34
C ILE A 182 -6.63 -14.00 17.38
N LEU A 183 -7.63 -13.16 17.10
CA LEU A 183 -7.50 -12.00 16.22
C LEU A 183 -7.25 -10.76 17.06
N LEU A 184 -6.01 -10.25 17.05
CA LEU A 184 -5.62 -9.06 17.78
C LEU A 184 -5.68 -7.83 16.85
N ARG A 185 -6.47 -6.82 17.24
CA ARG A 185 -6.56 -5.53 16.55
C ARG A 185 -5.97 -4.46 17.45
N TYR A 186 -4.88 -3.85 16.99
CA TYR A 186 -4.17 -2.87 17.78
C TYR A 186 -4.64 -1.45 17.49
N PHE A 187 -4.80 -0.67 18.56
CA PHE A 187 -4.76 0.79 18.49
C PHE A 187 -3.35 1.27 18.13
N ASN A 188 -3.17 2.58 18.02
CA ASN A 188 -1.85 3.13 17.72
C ASN A 188 -0.92 2.90 18.94
N PRO A 189 0.09 2.03 18.85
CA PRO A 189 0.99 1.82 19.97
C PRO A 189 1.91 3.02 20.13
N ILE A 190 2.11 3.44 21.39
CA ILE A 190 2.98 4.53 21.78
C ILE A 190 3.82 4.15 22.99
N GLY A 191 4.84 4.94 23.26
CA GLY A 191 5.71 4.76 24.42
C GLY A 191 6.93 3.89 24.11
N ALA A 192 7.65 3.57 25.17
CA ALA A 192 8.87 2.77 25.15
C ALA A 192 8.97 1.90 26.42
N HIS A 193 9.88 0.95 26.42
CA HIS A 193 10.18 0.17 27.62
C HIS A 193 10.77 1.10 28.72
N GLU A 194 10.42 0.86 29.98
CA GLU A 194 10.83 1.68 31.13
C GLU A 194 12.35 1.80 31.30
N SER A 195 13.11 0.79 30.83
CA SER A 195 14.58 0.82 30.84
C SER A 195 15.16 1.88 29.89
N GLY A 196 14.39 2.44 28.96
CA GLY A 196 14.87 3.34 27.91
C GLY A 196 15.76 2.68 26.84
N LEU A 197 15.95 1.36 26.90
CA LEU A 197 16.82 0.62 25.96
C LEU A 197 16.07 0.12 24.72
N ILE A 198 14.74 0.02 24.81
CA ILE A 198 13.87 -0.44 23.72
C ILE A 198 12.79 0.61 23.47
N GLY A 199 12.68 1.05 22.23
CA GLY A 199 11.70 2.06 21.81
C GLY A 199 11.64 2.18 20.31
N GLU A 200 10.79 3.08 19.82
CA GLU A 200 10.66 3.34 18.39
C GLU A 200 11.73 4.33 17.92
N GLN A 201 12.59 3.88 17.02
CA GLN A 201 13.60 4.71 16.36
C GLN A 201 13.46 4.59 14.85
N PRO A 202 12.58 5.40 14.22
CA PRO A 202 12.36 5.34 12.79
C PRO A 202 13.58 5.82 12.01
N ASN A 203 13.87 5.18 10.88
CA ASN A 203 14.86 5.63 9.93
C ASN A 203 14.32 6.82 9.12
N GLY A 204 14.89 8.01 9.32
CA GLY A 204 14.46 9.25 8.65
C GLY A 204 13.33 9.97 9.40
N ILE A 205 12.53 10.74 8.65
CA ILE A 205 11.40 11.50 9.21
C ILE A 205 10.28 10.50 9.59
N PRO A 206 9.80 10.51 10.86
CA PRO A 206 8.74 9.62 11.30
C PRO A 206 7.41 9.87 10.58
N ASN A 207 6.66 8.80 10.34
CA ASN A 207 5.28 8.90 9.85
C ASN A 207 4.25 8.83 10.99
N ASN A 208 4.66 8.34 12.16
CA ASN A 208 3.80 8.25 13.33
C ASN A 208 3.90 9.53 14.18
N LEU A 209 2.80 9.91 14.83
CA LEU A 209 2.68 11.17 15.55
C LEU A 209 3.70 11.28 16.69
N LEU A 210 3.76 10.26 17.57
CA LEU A 210 4.59 10.37 18.78
C LEU A 210 6.10 10.45 18.49
N PRO A 211 6.70 9.61 17.64
CA PRO A 211 8.09 9.78 17.24
C PRO A 211 8.37 11.11 16.57
N TYR A 212 7.41 11.67 15.82
CA TYR A 212 7.53 12.98 15.21
C TYR A 212 7.58 14.08 16.29
N ILE A 213 6.65 14.04 17.25
CA ILE A 213 6.63 14.97 18.41
C ILE A 213 7.96 14.89 19.17
N CYS A 214 8.47 13.68 19.45
CA CYS A 214 9.75 13.50 20.13
C CYS A 214 10.93 14.13 19.36
N GLN A 215 10.93 14.04 18.02
CA GLN A 215 11.96 14.68 17.21
C GLN A 215 11.84 16.21 17.20
N VAL A 216 10.63 16.76 17.25
CA VAL A 216 10.42 18.21 17.43
C VAL A 216 10.87 18.65 18.82
N ALA A 217 10.45 17.93 19.87
CA ALA A 217 10.81 18.23 21.25
C ALA A 217 12.33 18.17 21.51
N SER A 218 13.03 17.26 20.81
CA SER A 218 14.50 17.14 20.88
C SER A 218 15.24 18.10 19.94
N GLY A 219 14.55 18.97 19.21
CA GLY A 219 15.15 19.94 18.28
C GLY A 219 15.67 19.32 16.98
N ARG A 220 15.38 18.05 16.70
CA ARG A 220 15.76 17.38 15.43
C ARG A 220 14.88 17.81 14.26
N LEU A 221 13.63 18.17 14.52
CA LEU A 221 12.72 18.74 13.55
C LEU A 221 12.26 20.13 14.02
N PRO A 222 12.00 21.06 13.09
CA PRO A 222 11.73 22.46 13.44
C PRO A 222 10.36 22.69 14.05
N GLN A 223 9.35 21.94 13.62
CA GLN A 223 7.96 22.13 14.03
C GLN A 223 7.11 20.90 13.75
N LEU A 224 5.98 20.81 14.48
CA LEU A 224 4.90 19.86 14.19
C LEU A 224 3.90 20.53 13.24
N SER A 225 3.55 19.84 12.14
CA SER A 225 2.48 20.27 11.25
C SER A 225 1.20 19.50 11.55
N VAL A 226 0.12 20.22 11.85
CA VAL A 226 -1.22 19.65 11.99
C VAL A 226 -1.94 19.75 10.66
N PHE A 227 -2.31 18.60 10.09
CA PHE A 227 -3.00 18.51 8.79
C PHE A 227 -4.50 18.36 9.03
N GLY A 228 -5.27 19.26 8.44
CA GLY A 228 -6.71 19.38 8.65
C GLY A 228 -7.03 20.16 9.92
N GLY A 229 -8.13 20.84 9.92
CA GLY A 229 -8.67 21.61 11.03
C GLY A 229 -10.19 21.65 10.90
N ASP A 230 -10.73 20.76 10.07
CA ASP A 230 -12.13 20.69 9.62
C ASP A 230 -12.80 19.35 9.94
N TYR A 231 -12.16 18.53 10.76
CA TYR A 231 -12.81 17.32 11.27
C TYR A 231 -13.98 17.64 12.19
N PRO A 232 -15.03 16.80 12.24
CA PRO A 232 -16.19 16.98 13.13
C PRO A 232 -15.83 16.63 14.59
N THR A 233 -14.80 17.26 15.14
CA THR A 233 -14.28 17.10 16.49
C THR A 233 -14.25 18.45 17.20
N PRO A 234 -14.20 18.50 18.54
CA PRO A 234 -14.24 19.77 19.28
C PRO A 234 -13.16 20.79 18.90
N ASP A 235 -11.98 20.30 18.47
CA ASP A 235 -10.83 21.12 18.05
C ASP A 235 -10.55 21.08 16.55
N GLY A 236 -11.40 20.38 15.78
CA GLY A 236 -11.25 20.23 14.34
C GLY A 236 -10.14 19.26 13.91
N THR A 237 -9.47 18.57 14.84
CA THR A 237 -8.42 17.61 14.52
C THR A 237 -8.92 16.18 14.56
N GLY A 238 -8.16 15.25 13.98
CA GLY A 238 -8.49 13.82 13.97
C GLY A 238 -8.28 13.18 15.34
N MET A 239 -9.30 12.49 15.85
CA MET A 239 -9.18 11.67 17.08
C MET A 239 -8.50 10.34 16.78
N ARG A 240 -7.73 9.85 17.75
CA ARG A 240 -7.02 8.56 17.68
C ARG A 240 -7.05 7.87 19.03
N ASP A 241 -7.20 6.56 19.01
CA ASP A 241 -6.99 5.72 20.18
C ASP A 241 -5.54 5.28 20.26
N TYR A 242 -4.98 5.37 21.46
CA TYR A 242 -3.61 4.97 21.74
C TYR A 242 -3.56 3.89 22.81
N ILE A 243 -2.57 3.01 22.70
CA ILE A 243 -2.25 2.01 23.71
C ILE A 243 -0.75 2.09 24.04
N HIS A 244 -0.41 1.99 25.31
CA HIS A 244 1.00 1.94 25.66
C HIS A 244 1.62 0.61 25.19
N VAL A 245 2.83 0.67 24.64
CA VAL A 245 3.48 -0.52 24.06
C VAL A 245 3.71 -1.64 25.07
N MET A 246 3.86 -1.28 26.35
CA MET A 246 4.00 -2.28 27.43
C MET A 246 2.67 -2.99 27.69
N ASP A 247 1.55 -2.28 27.73
CA ASP A 247 0.21 -2.89 27.89
C ASP A 247 -0.10 -3.80 26.70
N LEU A 248 0.32 -3.37 25.50
CA LEU A 248 0.19 -4.19 24.30
C LEU A 248 1.01 -5.48 24.42
N ALA A 249 2.24 -5.40 24.94
CA ALA A 249 3.11 -6.55 25.11
C ALA A 249 2.59 -7.53 26.18
N GLU A 250 2.02 -7.00 27.27
CA GLU A 250 1.39 -7.82 28.31
C GLU A 250 0.14 -8.55 27.83
N GLY A 251 -0.59 -7.92 26.87
CA GLY A 251 -1.78 -8.53 26.26
C GLY A 251 -1.48 -9.70 25.32
N HIS A 252 -0.22 -9.88 24.90
CA HIS A 252 0.22 -10.99 24.03
C HIS A 252 0.59 -12.23 24.83
#